data_23a2e3f54340b909d08906ba02551973
#
_entry.id   23a2e3f54340b909d08906ba02551973
#
_cell.length_a   1.000
_cell.length_b   1.000
_cell.length_c   1.000
_cell.angle_alpha   90.00
_cell.angle_beta   90.00
_cell.angle_gamma   90.00
#
_symmetry.space_group_name_H-M   'P 1'
#
loop_
_entity.id
_entity.type
_entity.pdbx_description
1 polymer ?
#
loop_
_entity_poly.entity_id
_entity_poly.type
_entity_poly.pdbx_seq_one_letter_code
_entity_poly.pdbx_strand_id
1 'polypeptide(L)'
;GEAPGAERPDFDDSRWEPVDLGFKWWPHDSTGWFRTRITVPEMINGIPVKGGTIRMKAGVDNAAQAYVNGVSKQEFEWSKGDFILTEHAQPGEVITVALHAINRPGSGSLYEAWLVNASGEALVDGLRGLVKDINATLEDGEYLPADEAAHARTLTHEALQALDLRAYQAGNRDAF
;
A
#
# COMPACT_ATOMS: atom_id res chain seq x y z
N GLY A 1 20.46 17.92 -5.99
CA GLY A 1 20.49 19.30 -6.45
C GLY A 1 19.14 19.82 -6.84
N GLU A 2 19.04 21.12 -7.14
CA GLU A 2 17.80 21.71 -7.62
C GLU A 2 17.43 21.18 -9.00
N ALA A 3 16.18 20.75 -9.18
CA ALA A 3 15.61 20.32 -10.45
C ALA A 3 14.16 20.84 -10.52
N PRO A 4 13.96 22.11 -10.85
CA PRO A 4 12.62 22.71 -10.92
C PRO A 4 11.72 21.94 -11.88
N GLY A 5 10.52 21.58 -11.42
CA GLY A 5 9.56 20.80 -12.18
C GLY A 5 9.77 19.29 -12.10
N ALA A 6 10.73 18.80 -11.31
CA ALA A 6 11.00 17.37 -11.17
C ALA A 6 9.82 16.58 -10.57
N GLU A 7 8.86 17.24 -9.94
CA GLU A 7 7.62 16.63 -9.48
C GLU A 7 6.65 16.26 -10.62
N ARG A 8 6.79 16.89 -11.79
CA ARG A 8 5.82 16.78 -12.89
C ARG A 8 6.00 15.50 -13.70
N PRO A 9 4.92 14.87 -14.19
CA PRO A 9 4.99 13.67 -15.00
C PRO A 9 5.80 13.81 -16.29
N ASP A 10 5.75 15.01 -16.91
CA ASP A 10 6.41 15.34 -18.19
C ASP A 10 7.87 15.78 -18.05
N PHE A 11 8.41 15.78 -16.84
CA PHE A 11 9.81 16.12 -16.61
C PHE A 11 10.74 15.09 -17.27
N ASP A 12 11.76 15.59 -18.01
CA ASP A 12 12.76 14.74 -18.65
C ASP A 12 13.84 14.33 -17.65
N ASP A 13 13.71 13.12 -17.14
CA ASP A 13 14.67 12.45 -16.25
C ASP A 13 15.59 11.45 -16.98
N SER A 14 15.63 11.47 -18.33
CA SER A 14 16.36 10.49 -19.15
C SER A 14 17.88 10.49 -18.91
N ARG A 15 18.42 11.56 -18.38
CA ARG A 15 19.84 11.71 -18.04
C ARG A 15 20.16 11.42 -16.57
N TRP A 16 19.15 11.04 -15.78
CA TRP A 16 19.37 10.68 -14.38
C TRP A 16 19.88 9.25 -14.28
N GLU A 17 20.77 9.02 -13.33
CA GLU A 17 21.26 7.68 -13.06
C GLU A 17 20.18 6.87 -12.31
N PRO A 18 19.91 5.62 -12.73
CA PRO A 18 19.05 4.74 -11.95
C PRO A 18 19.76 4.35 -10.65
N VAL A 19 18.98 4.27 -9.58
CA VAL A 19 19.47 3.89 -8.25
C VAL A 19 18.59 2.80 -7.65
N ASP A 20 19.20 1.92 -6.86
CA ASP A 20 18.52 0.89 -6.09
C ASP A 20 18.19 1.36 -4.66
N LEU A 21 17.28 0.64 -3.99
CA LEU A 21 17.06 0.85 -2.56
C LEU A 21 18.35 0.60 -1.77
N GLY A 22 18.60 1.46 -0.79
CA GLY A 22 19.86 1.50 -0.05
C GLY A 22 20.89 2.47 -0.65
N PHE A 23 20.56 3.11 -1.80
CA PHE A 23 21.40 4.17 -2.36
C PHE A 23 21.66 5.27 -1.33
N LYS A 24 22.92 5.67 -1.21
CA LYS A 24 23.38 6.72 -0.30
C LYS A 24 23.92 7.90 -1.09
N TRP A 25 23.63 9.11 -0.63
CA TRP A 25 24.18 10.32 -1.25
C TRP A 25 24.82 11.27 -0.23
N TRP A 26 25.74 12.05 -0.73
CA TRP A 26 26.47 13.12 -0.05
C TRP A 26 26.44 14.38 -0.94
N PRO A 27 26.64 15.60 -0.44
CA PRO A 27 27.05 15.99 0.92
C PRO A 27 25.87 16.18 1.90
N HIS A 28 26.21 16.51 3.18
CA HIS A 28 25.25 16.97 4.18
C HIS A 28 24.53 18.25 3.74
N ASP A 29 23.35 18.51 4.34
CA ASP A 29 22.53 19.69 4.08
C ASP A 29 22.26 19.91 2.58
N SER A 30 22.03 18.79 1.90
CA SER A 30 21.73 18.74 0.49
C SER A 30 20.34 18.19 0.21
N THR A 31 19.82 18.52 -0.96
CA THR A 31 18.57 17.96 -1.47
C THR A 31 18.83 17.09 -2.69
N GLY A 32 17.96 16.14 -2.90
CA GLY A 32 17.95 15.26 -4.06
C GLY A 32 16.56 14.89 -4.51
N TRP A 33 16.44 14.52 -5.77
CA TRP A 33 15.19 14.03 -6.32
C TRP A 33 15.33 12.55 -6.68
N PHE A 34 14.34 11.77 -6.26
CA PHE A 34 14.13 10.39 -6.72
C PHE A 34 12.82 10.35 -7.51
N ARG A 35 12.83 9.68 -8.64
CA ARG A 35 11.65 9.56 -9.51
C ARG A 35 11.49 8.13 -9.97
N THR A 36 10.23 7.72 -10.11
CA THR A 36 9.90 6.45 -10.73
C THR A 36 8.55 6.53 -11.46
N ARG A 37 8.38 5.68 -12.45
CA ARG A 37 7.10 5.44 -13.12
C ARG A 37 6.63 4.04 -12.77
N ILE A 38 5.52 3.97 -12.06
CA ILE A 38 4.94 2.73 -11.57
C ILE A 38 3.82 2.34 -12.53
N THR A 39 3.98 1.21 -13.19
CA THR A 39 2.84 0.59 -13.88
C THR A 39 2.01 -0.16 -12.86
N VAL A 40 0.74 0.23 -12.70
CA VAL A 40 -0.19 -0.41 -11.76
C VAL A 40 -0.31 -1.89 -12.12
N PRO A 41 0.05 -2.81 -11.21
CA PRO A 41 -0.04 -4.26 -11.48
C PRO A 41 -1.49 -4.75 -11.43
N GLU A 42 -1.74 -5.95 -11.94
CA GLU A 42 -3.03 -6.65 -11.80
C GLU A 42 -3.33 -6.97 -10.33
N MET A 43 -2.31 -7.37 -9.58
CA MET A 43 -2.41 -7.83 -8.18
C MET A 43 -1.27 -7.29 -7.34
N ILE A 44 -1.54 -7.07 -6.05
CA ILE A 44 -0.53 -6.86 -5.02
C ILE A 44 -0.77 -7.91 -3.93
N ASN A 45 0.26 -8.69 -3.60
CA ASN A 45 0.19 -9.79 -2.62
C ASN A 45 -0.95 -10.80 -2.93
N GLY A 46 -1.19 -11.09 -4.21
CA GLY A 46 -2.22 -12.02 -4.65
C GLY A 46 -3.66 -11.49 -4.61
N ILE A 47 -3.84 -10.21 -4.30
CA ILE A 47 -5.16 -9.55 -4.22
C ILE A 47 -5.30 -8.59 -5.41
N PRO A 48 -6.39 -8.69 -6.21
CA PRO A 48 -6.64 -7.77 -7.32
C PRO A 48 -6.69 -6.31 -6.87
N VAL A 49 -6.12 -5.42 -7.68
CA VAL A 49 -6.06 -3.99 -7.35
C VAL A 49 -7.14 -3.17 -8.06
N LYS A 50 -7.75 -3.69 -9.13
CA LYS A 50 -8.69 -2.96 -9.99
C LYS A 50 -9.79 -2.27 -9.18
N GLY A 51 -9.98 -0.97 -9.39
CA GLY A 51 -10.97 -0.14 -8.72
C GLY A 51 -10.68 0.13 -7.24
N GLY A 52 -9.58 -0.38 -6.68
CA GLY A 52 -9.19 -0.20 -5.29
C GLY A 52 -8.19 0.93 -5.07
N THR A 53 -7.87 1.16 -3.81
CA THR A 53 -6.87 2.13 -3.38
C THR A 53 -5.49 1.49 -3.30
N ILE A 54 -4.51 2.10 -3.99
CA ILE A 54 -3.10 1.77 -3.85
C ILE A 54 -2.39 2.91 -3.14
N ARG A 55 -1.60 2.57 -2.14
CA ARG A 55 -0.67 3.48 -1.44
C ARG A 55 0.77 3.09 -1.72
N MET A 56 1.67 4.02 -1.52
CA MET A 56 3.10 3.76 -1.46
C MET A 56 3.62 4.04 -0.07
N LYS A 57 4.36 3.10 0.48
CA LYS A 57 5.22 3.33 1.64
C LYS A 57 6.62 3.65 1.18
N ALA A 58 7.21 4.68 1.78
CA ALA A 58 8.55 5.14 1.43
C ALA A 58 9.34 5.54 2.68
N GLY A 59 10.65 5.31 2.64
CA GLY A 59 11.57 5.70 3.69
C GLY A 59 12.82 6.36 3.11
N VAL A 60 13.13 7.54 3.61
CA VAL A 60 14.33 8.30 3.29
C VAL A 60 15.01 8.79 4.55
N ASP A 61 16.30 8.91 4.49
CA ASP A 61 17.11 9.57 5.52
C ASP A 61 17.49 10.98 4.97
N ASN A 62 16.97 12.09 5.52
CA ASN A 62 16.18 12.23 6.75
C ASN A 62 14.70 12.53 6.50
N ALA A 63 14.36 13.26 5.44
CA ALA A 63 13.00 13.71 5.15
C ALA A 63 12.74 13.76 3.65
N ALA A 64 11.48 13.72 3.25
CA ALA A 64 11.09 13.97 1.87
C ALA A 64 9.69 14.57 1.76
N GLN A 65 9.49 15.29 0.66
CA GLN A 65 8.18 15.64 0.13
C GLN A 65 7.83 14.69 -1.01
N ALA A 66 6.71 13.98 -0.88
CA ALA A 66 6.21 13.10 -1.92
C ALA A 66 5.24 13.81 -2.87
N TYR A 67 5.35 13.49 -4.14
CA TYR A 67 4.47 13.93 -5.22
C TYR A 67 3.98 12.73 -6.01
N VAL A 68 2.71 12.76 -6.40
CA VAL A 68 2.09 11.78 -7.30
C VAL A 68 1.50 12.51 -8.48
N ASN A 69 1.94 12.19 -9.68
CA ASN A 69 1.55 12.88 -10.92
C ASN A 69 1.65 14.41 -10.83
N GLY A 70 2.69 14.91 -10.17
CA GLY A 70 2.95 16.34 -9.97
C GLY A 70 2.20 16.98 -8.79
N VAL A 71 1.30 16.23 -8.14
CA VAL A 71 0.51 16.72 -7.00
C VAL A 71 1.22 16.35 -5.69
N SER A 72 1.48 17.36 -4.84
CA SER A 72 2.02 17.17 -3.49
C SER A 72 1.07 16.31 -2.65
N LYS A 73 1.59 15.28 -1.99
CA LYS A 73 0.82 14.32 -1.20
C LYS A 73 1.16 14.35 0.28
N GLN A 74 2.44 14.22 0.62
CA GLN A 74 2.87 14.11 2.00
C GLN A 74 4.29 14.61 2.17
N GLU A 75 4.54 15.37 3.23
CA GLU A 75 5.87 15.55 3.80
C GLU A 75 6.06 14.51 4.91
N PHE A 76 7.23 13.87 4.94
CA PHE A 76 7.51 12.81 5.92
C PHE A 76 8.99 12.74 6.27
N GLU A 77 9.28 12.10 7.39
CA GLU A 77 10.64 11.81 7.86
C GLU A 77 10.81 10.30 8.03
N TRP A 78 12.01 9.79 7.73
CA TRP A 78 12.39 8.38 7.88
C TRP A 78 11.41 7.44 7.13
N SER A 79 10.93 6.37 7.75
CA SER A 79 9.97 5.40 7.20
C SER A 79 8.49 5.80 7.36
N LYS A 80 8.20 7.10 7.53
CA LYS A 80 6.81 7.56 7.74
C LYS A 80 6.07 7.93 6.45
N GLY A 81 6.70 7.75 5.30
CA GLY A 81 6.02 7.93 4.02
C GLY A 81 4.93 6.88 3.82
N ASP A 82 3.68 7.33 3.72
CA ASP A 82 2.51 6.48 3.47
C ASP A 82 1.43 7.32 2.78
N PHE A 83 1.45 7.33 1.46
CA PHE A 83 0.62 8.22 0.66
C PHE A 83 -0.11 7.50 -0.47
N ILE A 84 -1.30 8.00 -0.81
CA ILE A 84 -2.16 7.44 -1.85
C ILE A 84 -1.57 7.73 -3.22
N LEU A 85 -1.41 6.68 -4.02
CA LEU A 85 -1.08 6.76 -5.44
C LEU A 85 -2.35 6.95 -6.28
N THR A 86 -3.37 6.14 -6.03
CA THR A 86 -4.68 6.20 -6.68
C THR A 86 -5.75 5.59 -5.78
N GLU A 87 -6.98 6.10 -5.86
CA GLU A 87 -8.14 5.55 -5.16
C GLU A 87 -9.01 4.66 -6.07
N HIS A 88 -8.69 4.67 -7.37
CA HIS A 88 -9.43 3.92 -8.39
C HIS A 88 -8.45 3.23 -9.34
N ALA A 89 -7.63 2.33 -8.81
CA ALA A 89 -6.56 1.65 -9.54
C ALA A 89 -7.04 1.00 -10.83
N GLN A 90 -6.36 1.30 -11.94
CA GLN A 90 -6.55 0.61 -13.21
C GLN A 90 -5.24 -0.12 -13.55
N PRO A 91 -5.25 -1.46 -13.63
CA PRO A 91 -4.09 -2.20 -14.09
C PRO A 91 -3.56 -1.68 -15.43
N GLY A 92 -2.25 -1.52 -15.54
CA GLY A 92 -1.60 -0.94 -16.72
C GLY A 92 -1.50 0.60 -16.72
N GLU A 93 -2.21 1.30 -15.84
CA GLU A 93 -2.04 2.74 -15.65
C GLU A 93 -0.61 3.04 -15.19
N VAL A 94 -0.04 4.14 -15.70
CA VAL A 94 1.30 4.60 -15.30
C VAL A 94 1.17 5.79 -14.35
N ILE A 95 1.70 5.65 -13.15
CA ILE A 95 1.71 6.69 -12.13
C ILE A 95 3.14 7.15 -11.91
N THR A 96 3.38 8.45 -12.03
CA THR A 96 4.69 9.05 -11.70
C THR A 96 4.74 9.38 -10.22
N VAL A 97 5.77 8.90 -9.54
CA VAL A 97 6.11 9.28 -8.17
C VAL A 97 7.42 10.03 -8.16
N ALA A 98 7.46 11.16 -7.47
CA ALA A 98 8.67 11.90 -7.22
C ALA A 98 8.83 12.18 -5.72
N LEU A 99 10.04 12.01 -5.20
CA LEU A 99 10.40 12.35 -3.83
C LEU A 99 11.47 13.45 -3.89
N HIS A 100 11.17 14.60 -3.30
CA HIS A 100 12.18 15.62 -3.02
C HIS A 100 12.77 15.35 -1.64
N ALA A 101 13.91 14.71 -1.61
CA ALA A 101 14.57 14.27 -0.38
C ALA A 101 15.51 15.32 0.16
N ILE A 102 15.61 15.41 1.48
CA ILE A 102 16.46 16.32 2.24
C ILE A 102 17.41 15.47 3.08
N ASN A 103 18.72 15.65 2.88
CA ASN A 103 19.76 15.07 3.71
C ASN A 103 20.23 16.12 4.73
N ARG A 104 20.11 15.79 6.01
CA ARG A 104 20.68 16.54 7.15
C ARG A 104 22.05 15.92 7.52
N PRO A 105 22.68 16.27 8.66
CA PRO A 105 23.97 15.68 9.01
C PRO A 105 23.97 14.15 8.96
N GLY A 106 24.87 13.58 8.17
CA GLY A 106 24.98 12.16 7.90
C GLY A 106 25.00 11.84 6.40
N SER A 107 24.83 10.58 6.02
CA SER A 107 24.58 10.19 4.64
C SER A 107 23.07 10.07 4.42
N GLY A 108 22.52 10.75 3.42
CA GLY A 108 21.17 10.49 2.96
C GLY A 108 21.04 9.08 2.40
N SER A 109 19.87 8.49 2.51
CA SER A 109 19.55 7.19 1.94
C SER A 109 18.08 7.07 1.54
N LEU A 110 17.82 6.47 0.38
CA LEU A 110 16.51 5.94 0.00
C LEU A 110 16.53 4.44 0.31
N TYR A 111 15.85 4.02 1.38
CA TYR A 111 15.95 2.64 1.88
C TYR A 111 14.65 1.84 1.82
N GLU A 112 13.52 2.51 1.62
CA GLU A 112 12.22 1.86 1.54
C GLU A 112 11.39 2.44 0.39
N ALA A 113 10.79 1.56 -0.42
CA ALA A 113 9.76 1.91 -1.38
C ALA A 113 8.97 0.65 -1.78
N TRP A 114 7.71 0.54 -1.39
CA TRP A 114 6.84 -0.55 -1.81
C TRP A 114 5.37 -0.15 -1.92
N LEU A 115 4.62 -0.93 -2.71
CA LEU A 115 3.21 -0.73 -2.93
C LEU A 115 2.36 -1.47 -1.90
N VAL A 116 1.26 -0.85 -1.51
CA VAL A 116 0.26 -1.39 -0.59
C VAL A 116 -1.10 -1.37 -1.29
N ASN A 117 -1.78 -2.50 -1.36
CA ASN A 117 -3.18 -2.57 -1.72
C ASN A 117 -4.02 -2.30 -0.47
N ALA A 118 -4.40 -1.04 -0.25
CA ALA A 118 -5.13 -0.63 0.95
C ALA A 118 -6.52 -1.28 1.05
N SER A 119 -7.19 -1.48 -0.07
CA SER A 119 -8.47 -2.21 -0.10
C SER A 119 -8.28 -3.69 0.25
N GLY A 120 -7.16 -4.29 -0.17
CA GLY A 120 -6.81 -5.66 0.19
C GLY A 120 -6.43 -5.81 1.67
N GLU A 121 -5.70 -4.84 2.24
CA GLU A 121 -5.40 -4.81 3.68
C GLU A 121 -6.69 -4.74 4.50
N ALA A 122 -7.62 -3.84 4.15
CA ALA A 122 -8.90 -3.71 4.85
C ALA A 122 -9.73 -5.00 4.79
N LEU A 123 -9.71 -5.71 3.65
CA LEU A 123 -10.36 -7.00 3.53
C LEU A 123 -9.73 -8.03 4.47
N VAL A 124 -8.40 -8.15 4.46
CA VAL A 124 -7.68 -9.11 5.31
C VAL A 124 -7.94 -8.84 6.79
N ASP A 125 -7.95 -7.59 7.20
CA ASP A 125 -8.22 -7.21 8.59
C ASP A 125 -9.69 -7.46 8.98
N GLY A 126 -10.63 -7.23 8.06
CA GLY A 126 -12.03 -7.59 8.26
C GLY A 126 -12.22 -9.10 8.44
N LEU A 127 -11.56 -9.92 7.60
CA LEU A 127 -11.59 -11.38 7.71
C LEU A 127 -10.95 -11.88 9.00
N ARG A 128 -9.85 -11.29 9.45
CA ARG A 128 -9.22 -11.61 10.74
C ARG A 128 -10.15 -11.27 11.91
N GLY A 129 -10.82 -10.11 11.85
CA GLY A 129 -11.84 -9.73 12.82
C GLY A 129 -12.97 -10.75 12.90
N LEU A 130 -13.52 -11.13 11.75
CA LEU A 130 -14.58 -12.13 11.66
C LEU A 130 -14.14 -13.48 12.25
N VAL A 131 -12.95 -13.98 11.90
CA VAL A 131 -12.41 -15.24 12.46
C VAL A 131 -12.25 -15.15 13.97
N LYS A 132 -11.80 -14.00 14.50
CA LYS A 132 -11.69 -13.78 15.94
C LYS A 132 -13.06 -13.84 16.62
N ASP A 133 -14.06 -13.18 16.06
CA ASP A 133 -15.42 -13.14 16.60
C ASP A 133 -16.07 -14.54 16.56
N ILE A 134 -15.86 -15.28 15.47
CA ILE A 134 -16.28 -16.68 15.35
C ILE A 134 -15.65 -17.57 16.43
N ASN A 135 -14.35 -17.45 16.63
CA ASN A 135 -13.66 -18.24 17.66
C ASN A 135 -14.15 -17.89 19.06
N ALA A 136 -14.35 -16.60 19.39
CA ALA A 136 -14.93 -16.18 20.66
C ALA A 136 -16.33 -16.77 20.85
N THR A 137 -17.19 -16.72 19.82
CA THR A 137 -18.53 -17.32 19.88
C THR A 137 -18.49 -18.83 20.10
N LEU A 138 -17.51 -19.54 19.52
CA LEU A 138 -17.34 -20.99 19.70
C LEU A 138 -16.82 -21.31 21.10
N GLU A 139 -15.93 -20.49 21.69
CA GLU A 139 -15.45 -20.62 23.05
C GLU A 139 -16.57 -20.37 24.06
N ASP A 140 -17.35 -19.28 23.86
CA ASP A 140 -18.55 -19.00 24.67
C ASP A 140 -19.60 -20.12 24.51
N GLY A 141 -19.65 -20.78 23.36
CA GLY A 141 -20.53 -21.92 23.06
C GLY A 141 -20.25 -23.19 23.88
N GLU A 142 -19.10 -23.26 24.58
CA GLU A 142 -18.86 -24.34 25.57
C GLU A 142 -19.82 -24.25 26.76
N TYR A 143 -20.41 -23.08 27.01
CA TYR A 143 -21.38 -22.84 28.06
C TYR A 143 -22.83 -22.92 27.56
N LEU A 144 -23.04 -23.08 26.25
CA LEU A 144 -24.37 -23.25 25.64
C LEU A 144 -24.81 -24.72 25.65
N PRO A 145 -26.13 -25.00 25.70
CA PRO A 145 -26.64 -26.34 25.42
C PRO A 145 -26.09 -26.89 24.09
N ALA A 146 -25.87 -28.20 24.02
CA ALA A 146 -25.17 -28.82 22.87
C ALA A 146 -25.84 -28.57 21.53
N ASP A 147 -27.17 -28.42 21.50
CA ASP A 147 -27.98 -28.12 20.33
C ASP A 147 -27.78 -26.63 19.86
N GLU A 148 -27.69 -25.70 20.79
CA GLU A 148 -27.42 -24.30 20.50
C GLU A 148 -25.99 -24.10 19.99
N ALA A 149 -25.01 -24.76 20.60
CA ALA A 149 -23.63 -24.76 20.14
C ALA A 149 -23.47 -25.38 18.74
N ALA A 150 -24.20 -26.47 18.45
CA ALA A 150 -24.22 -27.06 17.12
C ALA A 150 -24.85 -26.12 16.06
N HIS A 151 -25.92 -25.42 16.41
CA HIS A 151 -26.57 -24.46 15.55
C HIS A 151 -25.66 -23.26 15.24
N ALA A 152 -24.97 -22.70 16.24
CA ALA A 152 -24.02 -21.61 16.06
C ALA A 152 -22.87 -22.02 15.11
N ARG A 153 -22.32 -23.23 15.24
CA ARG A 153 -21.28 -23.76 14.33
C ARG A 153 -21.81 -23.90 12.90
N THR A 154 -23.03 -24.33 12.70
CA THR A 154 -23.65 -24.44 11.37
C THR A 154 -23.80 -23.07 10.72
N LEU A 155 -24.34 -22.07 11.42
CA LEU A 155 -24.49 -20.72 10.91
C LEU A 155 -23.12 -20.09 10.56
N THR A 156 -22.12 -20.33 11.38
CA THR A 156 -20.74 -19.89 11.12
C THR A 156 -20.18 -20.49 9.83
N HIS A 157 -20.38 -21.80 9.64
CA HIS A 157 -19.93 -22.51 8.45
C HIS A 157 -20.63 -22.00 7.19
N GLU A 158 -21.94 -21.79 7.26
CA GLU A 158 -22.75 -21.23 6.16
C GLU A 158 -22.28 -19.82 5.80
N ALA A 159 -22.01 -18.95 6.79
CA ALA A 159 -21.50 -17.61 6.56
C ALA A 159 -20.14 -17.63 5.86
N LEU A 160 -19.22 -18.50 6.29
CA LEU A 160 -17.91 -18.66 5.64
C LEU A 160 -18.01 -19.19 4.21
N GLN A 161 -18.97 -20.09 3.94
CA GLN A 161 -19.22 -20.59 2.58
C GLN A 161 -19.87 -19.55 1.66
N ALA A 162 -20.62 -18.59 2.22
CA ALA A 162 -21.22 -17.50 1.47
C ALA A 162 -20.18 -16.48 0.95
N LEU A 163 -18.98 -16.45 1.56
CA LEU A 163 -17.88 -15.58 1.12
C LEU A 163 -17.24 -16.14 -0.17
N ASP A 164 -17.55 -15.55 -1.31
CA ASP A 164 -16.93 -15.96 -2.59
C ASP A 164 -15.54 -15.33 -2.76
N LEU A 165 -14.56 -15.85 -2.02
CA LEU A 165 -13.15 -15.42 -2.10
C LEU A 165 -12.57 -15.61 -3.51
N ARG A 166 -13.09 -16.57 -4.30
CA ARG A 166 -12.62 -16.80 -5.68
C ARG A 166 -13.12 -15.71 -6.61
N ALA A 167 -14.40 -15.32 -6.49
CA ALA A 167 -14.96 -14.22 -7.24
C ALA A 167 -14.27 -12.89 -6.89
N TYR A 168 -13.97 -12.66 -5.61
CA TYR A 168 -13.18 -11.50 -5.18
C TYR A 168 -11.77 -11.51 -5.78
N GLN A 169 -11.06 -12.63 -5.73
CA GLN A 169 -9.73 -12.79 -6.35
C GLN A 169 -9.76 -12.59 -7.88
N ALA A 170 -10.90 -12.90 -8.52
CA ALA A 170 -11.12 -12.62 -9.94
C ALA A 170 -11.48 -11.16 -10.25
N GLY A 171 -11.53 -10.29 -9.24
CA GLY A 171 -11.81 -8.86 -9.36
C GLY A 171 -13.30 -8.48 -9.28
N ASN A 172 -14.19 -9.43 -8.97
CA ASN A 172 -15.59 -9.15 -8.70
C ASN A 172 -15.76 -8.74 -7.23
N ARG A 173 -15.74 -7.42 -6.98
CA ARG A 173 -15.84 -6.84 -5.63
C ARG A 173 -17.27 -6.80 -5.09
N ASP A 174 -18.26 -6.94 -5.98
CA ASP A 174 -19.69 -6.97 -5.61
C ASP A 174 -20.10 -8.36 -5.07
N ALA A 175 -19.16 -9.32 -5.00
CA ALA A 175 -19.40 -10.66 -4.46
C ALA A 175 -19.24 -10.73 -2.92
N PHE A 176 -19.08 -9.58 -2.24
CA PHE A 176 -18.95 -9.46 -0.78
C PHE A 176 -20.01 -8.60 -0.17
#